data_9f89ea10c38b15f9fd0f4de98ac631cc
#
_entry.id   9f89ea10c38b15f9fd0f4de98ac631cc
#
_cell.length_a   1.000
_cell.length_b   1.000
_cell.length_c   1.000
_cell.angle_alpha   90.00
_cell.angle_beta   90.00
_cell.angle_gamma   90.00
#
_symmetry.space_group_name_H-M   'P 1'
#
loop_
_entity.id
_entity.type
_entity.pdbx_description
1 polymer ?
#
loop_
_entity_poly.entity_id
_entity_poly.type
_entity_poly.pdbx_seq_one_letter_code
_entity_poly.pdbx_strand_id
1 'polypeptide(L)'
;MNAVVSTISQLLPAEIIDTNAEQIALYSQDVFSVGPPICAVVRPRTIDEVQSLVRACLERGTPIVTRGGGMSYTSGYLATAPDSVLVDMTSMDAIVEVNLEDRYVTVEAGCSWQKLYEHLAPLGVRTPYWGTLSGRFATIGGGLSQNSIFWGSGQSGTAADNVLSVSVVTGKGELMETGSASQQHAAPFMRHFGPDLTGLFLGDCGALGIKVQATLPLVPVAGAKGYTSFAFHESGPMLRAMAQISRESLTTECFGFDPYLQQQRMKRASLAADAQQLSGVVQQESGIVNKIKQGAKIALSGPSFHGRRRVGYVYH
;
A
#
# COMPACT_ATOMS: atom_id res chain seq x y z
N MET A 1 -27.57 19.57 -10.49
CA MET A 1 -26.31 18.79 -10.75
C MET A 1 -25.14 19.74 -10.52
N ASN A 2 -24.11 19.32 -9.81
CA ASN A 2 -22.94 20.18 -9.59
C ASN A 2 -22.27 20.51 -10.94
N ALA A 3 -21.81 21.76 -11.15
CA ALA A 3 -21.28 22.24 -12.44
C ALA A 3 -20.06 21.44 -12.91
N VAL A 4 -19.19 21.00 -11.98
CA VAL A 4 -18.04 20.17 -12.33
C VAL A 4 -18.48 18.77 -12.76
N VAL A 5 -19.47 18.17 -12.09
CA VAL A 5 -20.02 16.86 -12.48
C VAL A 5 -20.58 16.89 -13.89
N SER A 6 -21.30 17.97 -14.27
CA SER A 6 -21.76 18.16 -15.65
C SER A 6 -20.61 18.24 -16.65
N THR A 7 -19.52 18.93 -16.31
CA THR A 7 -18.34 19.05 -17.19
C THR A 7 -17.63 17.71 -17.35
N ILE A 8 -17.34 17.02 -16.25
CA ILE A 8 -16.64 15.72 -16.33
C ILE A 8 -17.49 14.64 -17.05
N SER A 9 -18.82 14.68 -16.93
CA SER A 9 -19.73 13.75 -17.63
C SER A 9 -19.79 13.96 -19.14
N GLN A 10 -19.30 15.09 -19.64
CA GLN A 10 -19.15 15.34 -21.08
C GLN A 10 -17.80 14.87 -21.63
N LEU A 11 -16.80 14.75 -20.77
CA LEU A 11 -15.41 14.45 -21.12
C LEU A 11 -15.02 12.99 -20.85
N LEU A 12 -15.66 12.37 -19.87
CA LEU A 12 -15.30 11.05 -19.38
C LEU A 12 -16.46 10.07 -19.52
N PRO A 13 -16.18 8.76 -19.65
CA PRO A 13 -17.20 7.72 -19.69
C PRO A 13 -18.06 7.73 -18.42
N ALA A 14 -19.37 7.59 -18.59
CA ALA A 14 -20.32 7.65 -17.46
C ALA A 14 -20.09 6.55 -16.42
N GLU A 15 -19.61 5.38 -16.85
CA GLU A 15 -19.36 4.23 -15.98
C GLU A 15 -18.20 4.41 -14.99
N ILE A 16 -17.31 5.40 -15.19
CA ILE A 16 -16.23 5.69 -14.24
C ILE A 16 -16.61 6.80 -13.26
N ILE A 17 -17.77 7.44 -13.41
CA ILE A 17 -18.25 8.55 -12.57
C ILE A 17 -19.37 8.04 -11.68
N ASP A 18 -19.18 8.15 -10.38
CA ASP A 18 -20.18 7.73 -9.39
C ASP A 18 -20.63 8.94 -8.55
N THR A 19 -21.93 9.22 -8.58
CA THR A 19 -22.58 10.29 -7.81
C THR A 19 -23.63 9.75 -6.84
N ASN A 20 -23.64 8.43 -6.62
CA ASN A 20 -24.57 7.77 -5.70
C ASN A 20 -24.30 8.26 -4.27
N ALA A 21 -25.36 8.63 -3.55
CA ALA A 21 -25.24 9.20 -2.20
C ALA A 21 -24.59 8.24 -1.18
N GLU A 22 -24.81 6.92 -1.31
CA GLU A 22 -24.20 5.92 -0.43
C GLU A 22 -22.68 5.83 -0.69
N GLN A 23 -22.28 5.85 -1.96
CA GLN A 23 -20.87 5.85 -2.34
C GLN A 23 -20.18 7.14 -1.91
N ILE A 24 -20.81 8.29 -2.11
CA ILE A 24 -20.31 9.59 -1.62
C ILE A 24 -20.10 9.55 -0.11
N ALA A 25 -21.08 9.06 0.66
CA ALA A 25 -20.95 8.93 2.11
C ALA A 25 -19.79 7.99 2.51
N LEU A 26 -19.66 6.83 1.83
CA LEU A 26 -18.58 5.86 2.06
C LEU A 26 -17.20 6.47 1.77
N TYR A 27 -17.05 7.21 0.68
CA TYR A 27 -15.78 7.77 0.25
C TYR A 27 -15.45 9.12 0.93
N SER A 28 -16.39 9.72 1.64
CA SER A 28 -16.14 10.92 2.47
C SER A 28 -15.61 10.61 3.86
N GLN A 29 -15.28 9.37 4.17
CA GLN A 29 -14.75 8.95 5.48
C GLN A 29 -13.54 8.03 5.36
N ASP A 30 -12.69 8.05 6.36
CA ASP A 30 -11.70 6.99 6.60
C ASP A 30 -12.11 6.13 7.80
N VAL A 31 -11.22 5.26 8.29
CA VAL A 31 -11.50 4.41 9.45
C VAL A 31 -11.59 5.17 10.77
N PHE A 32 -11.24 6.45 10.80
CA PHE A 32 -11.12 7.27 12.00
C PHE A 32 -11.92 8.57 11.95
N SER A 33 -12.06 9.18 10.77
CA SER A 33 -12.64 10.52 10.60
C SER A 33 -13.65 10.56 9.47
N VAL A 34 -14.59 11.52 9.56
CA VAL A 34 -15.52 11.87 8.49
C VAL A 34 -15.15 13.26 7.98
N GLY A 35 -14.92 13.39 6.68
CA GLY A 35 -14.66 14.65 5.99
C GLY A 35 -15.93 15.29 5.44
N PRO A 36 -15.82 16.49 4.84
CA PRO A 36 -16.91 17.10 4.09
C PRO A 36 -17.37 16.18 2.94
N PRO A 37 -18.65 16.26 2.53
CA PRO A 37 -19.17 15.48 1.43
C PRO A 37 -18.48 15.88 0.11
N ILE A 38 -18.05 14.88 -0.64
CA ILE A 38 -17.55 15.05 -2.01
C ILE A 38 -18.72 15.13 -3.00
N CYS A 39 -18.51 15.66 -4.21
CA CYS A 39 -19.57 15.74 -5.23
C CYS A 39 -19.60 14.54 -6.19
N ALA A 40 -18.46 13.84 -6.37
CA ALA A 40 -18.35 12.65 -7.20
C ALA A 40 -17.13 11.82 -6.80
N VAL A 41 -17.22 10.51 -7.06
CA VAL A 41 -16.09 9.58 -7.11
C VAL A 41 -15.81 9.25 -8.57
N VAL A 42 -14.58 9.46 -9.04
CA VAL A 42 -14.17 9.12 -10.40
C VAL A 42 -13.10 8.04 -10.34
N ARG A 43 -13.28 6.96 -11.11
CA ARG A 43 -12.38 5.79 -11.18
C ARG A 43 -11.73 5.70 -12.56
N PRO A 44 -10.69 6.51 -12.84
CA PRO A 44 -10.04 6.52 -14.14
C PRO A 44 -9.35 5.18 -14.40
N ARG A 45 -9.26 4.81 -15.69
CA ARG A 45 -8.61 3.59 -16.19
C ARG A 45 -7.39 3.89 -17.03
N THR A 46 -7.23 5.15 -17.42
CA THR A 46 -6.12 5.62 -18.28
C THR A 46 -5.53 6.93 -17.78
N ILE A 47 -4.29 7.19 -18.16
CA ILE A 47 -3.62 8.47 -17.88
C ILE A 47 -4.38 9.64 -18.51
N ASP A 48 -4.89 9.48 -19.74
CA ASP A 48 -5.65 10.52 -20.45
C ASP A 48 -6.94 10.90 -19.72
N GLU A 49 -7.62 9.92 -19.10
CA GLU A 49 -8.79 10.19 -18.25
C GLU A 49 -8.42 10.97 -17.00
N VAL A 50 -7.28 10.66 -16.36
CA VAL A 50 -6.78 11.43 -15.20
C VAL A 50 -6.45 12.87 -15.63
N GLN A 51 -5.74 13.05 -16.75
CA GLN A 51 -5.40 14.38 -17.27
C GLN A 51 -6.64 15.22 -17.60
N SER A 52 -7.64 14.60 -18.26
CA SER A 52 -8.90 15.25 -18.63
C SER A 52 -9.68 15.67 -17.39
N LEU A 53 -9.75 14.80 -16.37
CA LEU A 53 -10.37 15.09 -15.10
C LEU A 53 -9.72 16.28 -14.39
N VAL A 54 -8.39 16.27 -14.28
CA VAL A 54 -7.65 17.35 -13.61
C VAL A 54 -7.90 18.69 -14.30
N ARG A 55 -7.86 18.73 -15.64
CA ARG A 55 -8.13 19.96 -16.41
C ARG A 55 -9.55 20.48 -16.18
N ALA A 56 -10.54 19.59 -16.21
CA ALA A 56 -11.93 19.96 -15.96
C ALA A 56 -12.14 20.52 -14.54
N CYS A 57 -11.51 19.91 -13.54
CA CYS A 57 -11.58 20.40 -12.16
C CYS A 57 -10.84 21.74 -12.00
N LEU A 58 -9.68 21.91 -12.63
CA LEU A 58 -8.92 23.16 -12.61
C LEU A 58 -9.74 24.32 -13.21
N GLU A 59 -10.37 24.12 -14.37
CA GLU A 59 -11.22 25.12 -15.02
C GLU A 59 -12.40 25.57 -14.16
N ARG A 60 -12.88 24.70 -13.28
CA ARG A 60 -13.99 24.96 -12.36
C ARG A 60 -13.56 25.39 -10.96
N GLY A 61 -12.26 25.44 -10.69
CA GLY A 61 -11.76 25.70 -9.34
C GLY A 61 -12.16 24.65 -8.32
N THR A 62 -12.43 23.40 -8.77
CA THR A 62 -12.90 22.30 -7.91
C THR A 62 -11.71 21.56 -7.34
N PRO A 63 -11.63 21.41 -5.99
CA PRO A 63 -10.58 20.63 -5.36
C PRO A 63 -10.65 19.16 -5.74
N ILE A 64 -9.49 18.53 -5.87
CA ILE A 64 -9.34 17.09 -6.10
C ILE A 64 -8.71 16.47 -4.87
N VAL A 65 -9.20 15.30 -4.48
CA VAL A 65 -8.55 14.44 -3.50
C VAL A 65 -8.31 13.07 -4.10
N THR A 66 -7.09 12.53 -3.92
CA THR A 66 -6.71 11.22 -4.45
C THR A 66 -6.87 10.13 -3.40
N ARG A 67 -7.31 8.94 -3.84
CA ARG A 67 -7.45 7.75 -3.00
C ARG A 67 -6.92 6.53 -3.73
N GLY A 68 -6.13 5.70 -3.03
CA GLY A 68 -5.82 4.32 -3.41
C GLY A 68 -6.76 3.35 -2.69
N GLY A 69 -6.23 2.32 -2.06
CA GLY A 69 -7.02 1.32 -1.34
C GLY A 69 -7.73 1.77 -0.07
N GLY A 70 -7.64 3.05 0.31
CA GLY A 70 -8.33 3.60 1.48
C GLY A 70 -7.90 3.01 2.82
N MET A 71 -6.63 2.61 2.95
CA MET A 71 -6.12 1.91 4.14
C MET A 71 -5.41 2.83 5.13
N SER A 72 -5.25 4.11 4.82
CA SER A 72 -4.73 5.11 5.74
C SER A 72 -5.81 5.57 6.73
N TYR A 73 -5.38 5.95 7.93
CA TYR A 73 -6.20 6.53 8.99
C TYR A 73 -5.64 7.87 9.46
N THR A 74 -4.96 8.57 8.56
CA THR A 74 -4.35 9.89 8.79
C THR A 74 -5.09 11.02 8.08
N SER A 75 -6.33 10.77 7.66
CA SER A 75 -7.16 11.69 6.85
C SER A 75 -6.54 12.09 5.49
N GLY A 76 -5.49 11.39 5.03
CA GLY A 76 -4.71 11.76 3.85
C GLY A 76 -5.44 11.63 2.51
N TYR A 77 -6.63 11.01 2.50
CA TYR A 77 -7.50 10.91 1.33
C TYR A 77 -8.92 11.46 1.60
N LEU A 78 -9.09 12.24 2.66
CA LEU A 78 -10.34 12.94 2.92
C LEU A 78 -10.33 14.32 2.30
N ALA A 79 -11.46 14.71 1.72
CA ALA A 79 -11.64 16.06 1.25
C ALA A 79 -11.58 17.06 2.42
N THR A 80 -10.96 18.22 2.18
CA THR A 80 -10.91 19.33 3.15
C THR A 80 -11.95 20.40 2.85
N ALA A 81 -12.56 20.36 1.65
CA ALA A 81 -13.61 21.26 1.22
C ALA A 81 -14.80 20.46 0.68
N PRO A 82 -16.04 20.94 0.89
CA PRO A 82 -17.20 20.34 0.26
C PRO A 82 -17.11 20.43 -1.26
N ASP A 83 -17.89 19.62 -1.96
CA ASP A 83 -17.94 19.57 -3.42
C ASP A 83 -16.61 19.22 -4.12
N SER A 84 -15.62 18.71 -3.39
CA SER A 84 -14.41 18.14 -3.99
C SER A 84 -14.74 16.92 -4.83
N VAL A 85 -13.92 16.64 -5.86
CA VAL A 85 -13.96 15.38 -6.62
C VAL A 85 -12.93 14.42 -6.02
N LEU A 86 -13.36 13.20 -5.70
CA LEU A 86 -12.43 12.14 -5.28
C LEU A 86 -12.04 11.29 -6.47
N VAL A 87 -10.74 11.10 -6.65
CA VAL A 87 -10.14 10.25 -7.68
C VAL A 87 -9.69 8.94 -7.05
N ASP A 88 -10.42 7.86 -7.34
CA ASP A 88 -10.10 6.51 -6.90
C ASP A 88 -9.21 5.82 -7.94
N MET A 89 -7.94 5.65 -7.60
CA MET A 89 -6.92 5.11 -8.51
C MET A 89 -6.93 3.59 -8.63
N THR A 90 -7.81 2.88 -7.92
CA THR A 90 -7.78 1.40 -7.84
C THR A 90 -8.07 0.69 -9.17
N SER A 91 -8.65 1.39 -10.16
CA SER A 91 -8.87 0.83 -11.51
C SER A 91 -7.63 0.89 -12.42
N MET A 92 -6.61 1.67 -12.05
CA MET A 92 -5.31 1.70 -12.71
C MET A 92 -4.35 0.77 -11.95
N ASP A 93 -4.47 -0.53 -12.15
CA ASP A 93 -3.81 -1.56 -11.34
C ASP A 93 -2.91 -2.52 -12.13
N ALA A 94 -2.58 -2.19 -13.38
CA ALA A 94 -1.75 -3.02 -14.22
C ALA A 94 -0.29 -3.10 -13.74
N ILE A 95 0.35 -4.25 -14.00
CA ILE A 95 1.80 -4.41 -14.00
C ILE A 95 2.24 -4.17 -15.44
N VAL A 96 2.86 -3.02 -15.68
CA VAL A 96 3.13 -2.50 -17.03
C VAL A 96 4.33 -3.20 -17.66
N GLU A 97 5.40 -3.36 -16.88
CA GLU A 97 6.66 -3.95 -17.36
C GLU A 97 7.38 -4.64 -16.19
N VAL A 98 7.97 -5.80 -16.45
CA VAL A 98 8.93 -6.45 -15.55
C VAL A 98 10.23 -6.68 -16.31
N ASN A 99 11.27 -5.94 -15.96
CA ASN A 99 12.61 -6.09 -16.53
C ASN A 99 13.50 -6.84 -15.54
N LEU A 100 13.75 -8.11 -15.82
CA LEU A 100 14.60 -8.96 -14.96
C LEU A 100 16.09 -8.73 -15.18
N GLU A 101 16.49 -8.22 -16.33
CA GLU A 101 17.88 -7.92 -16.67
C GLU A 101 18.35 -6.68 -15.90
N ASP A 102 17.64 -5.58 -16.03
CA ASP A 102 17.94 -4.31 -15.35
C ASP A 102 17.32 -4.21 -13.94
N ARG A 103 16.57 -5.25 -13.53
CA ARG A 103 15.97 -5.41 -12.20
C ARG A 103 15.06 -4.27 -11.77
N TYR A 104 14.08 -3.96 -12.59
CA TYR A 104 13.00 -3.06 -12.21
C TYR A 104 11.62 -3.60 -12.62
N VAL A 105 10.59 -3.05 -12.02
CA VAL A 105 9.19 -3.26 -12.40
C VAL A 105 8.48 -1.91 -12.45
N THR A 106 7.71 -1.68 -13.53
CA THR A 106 6.83 -0.52 -13.65
C THR A 106 5.39 -0.96 -13.46
N VAL A 107 4.67 -0.28 -12.59
CA VAL A 107 3.29 -0.60 -12.24
C VAL A 107 2.42 0.66 -12.24
N GLU A 108 1.13 0.51 -12.48
CA GLU A 108 0.16 1.57 -12.22
C GLU A 108 -0.06 1.79 -10.73
N ALA A 109 -0.37 3.02 -10.35
CA ALA A 109 -0.44 3.47 -8.97
C ALA A 109 -1.51 2.78 -8.12
N GLY A 110 -2.57 2.26 -8.74
CA GLY A 110 -3.64 1.49 -8.10
C GLY A 110 -3.30 0.01 -7.88
N CYS A 111 -2.19 -0.49 -8.41
CA CYS A 111 -1.74 -1.86 -8.16
C CYS A 111 -1.52 -2.07 -6.65
N SER A 112 -2.07 -3.15 -6.09
CA SER A 112 -1.85 -3.49 -4.69
C SER A 112 -0.49 -4.14 -4.46
N TRP A 113 0.08 -3.95 -3.27
CA TRP A 113 1.34 -4.60 -2.88
C TRP A 113 1.27 -6.11 -2.97
N GLN A 114 0.12 -6.71 -2.61
CA GLN A 114 -0.07 -8.15 -2.70
C GLN A 114 -0.08 -8.62 -4.16
N LYS A 115 -0.83 -7.94 -5.05
CA LYS A 115 -0.88 -8.28 -6.48
C LYS A 115 0.52 -8.26 -7.08
N LEU A 116 1.31 -7.22 -6.77
CA LEU A 116 2.68 -7.13 -7.24
C LEU A 116 3.56 -8.27 -6.71
N TYR A 117 3.50 -8.54 -5.40
CA TYR A 117 4.29 -9.63 -4.79
C TYR A 117 3.94 -11.00 -5.39
N GLU A 118 2.65 -11.31 -5.53
CA GLU A 118 2.17 -12.57 -6.10
C GLU A 118 2.60 -12.75 -7.57
N HIS A 119 2.68 -11.65 -8.32
CA HIS A 119 3.16 -11.66 -9.70
C HIS A 119 4.69 -11.89 -9.79
N LEU A 120 5.46 -11.25 -8.92
CA LEU A 120 6.93 -11.29 -8.96
C LEU A 120 7.52 -12.57 -8.33
N ALA A 121 6.88 -13.13 -7.31
CA ALA A 121 7.42 -14.27 -6.56
C ALA A 121 7.71 -15.51 -7.43
N PRO A 122 6.85 -15.91 -8.40
CA PRO A 122 7.16 -17.00 -9.32
C PRO A 122 8.35 -16.74 -10.23
N LEU A 123 8.70 -15.47 -10.45
CA LEU A 123 9.89 -15.04 -11.23
C LEU A 123 11.16 -15.02 -10.39
N GLY A 124 11.09 -15.39 -9.10
CA GLY A 124 12.22 -15.42 -8.19
C GLY A 124 12.70 -14.06 -7.71
N VAL A 125 11.89 -13.01 -7.89
CA VAL A 125 12.21 -11.62 -7.51
C VAL A 125 11.10 -10.99 -6.68
N ARG A 126 11.42 -9.92 -5.98
CA ARG A 126 10.51 -9.05 -5.25
C ARG A 126 11.04 -7.62 -5.20
N THR A 127 10.21 -6.66 -4.82
CA THR A 127 10.70 -5.32 -4.44
C THR A 127 11.40 -5.38 -3.07
N PRO A 128 12.43 -4.55 -2.78
CA PRO A 128 13.12 -4.54 -1.48
C PRO A 128 12.17 -4.20 -0.33
N TYR A 129 11.44 -3.08 -0.43
CA TYR A 129 10.22 -2.82 0.32
C TYR A 129 9.05 -3.46 -0.45
N TRP A 130 8.26 -4.29 0.22
CA TRP A 130 7.23 -5.09 -0.45
C TRP A 130 5.84 -5.00 0.20
N GLY A 131 5.58 -3.91 0.95
CA GLY A 131 4.25 -3.50 1.32
C GLY A 131 3.99 -3.30 2.81
N THR A 132 2.72 -3.09 3.11
CA THR A 132 2.18 -2.89 4.46
C THR A 132 1.43 -4.15 4.92
N LEU A 133 1.02 -4.20 6.21
CA LEU A 133 0.11 -5.24 6.72
C LEU A 133 -1.21 -5.31 5.94
N SER A 134 -1.67 -4.18 5.43
CA SER A 134 -2.88 -4.04 4.60
C SER A 134 -2.63 -4.24 3.10
N GLY A 135 -1.48 -4.81 2.71
CA GLY A 135 -1.02 -4.91 1.32
C GLY A 135 -1.99 -5.57 0.34
N ARG A 136 -3.00 -6.29 0.83
CA ARG A 136 -4.10 -6.80 0.02
C ARG A 136 -4.92 -5.69 -0.65
N PHE A 137 -5.08 -4.56 0.04
CA PHE A 137 -5.88 -3.41 -0.42
C PHE A 137 -5.02 -2.16 -0.61
N ALA A 138 -3.96 -1.99 0.18
CA ALA A 138 -3.05 -0.85 0.06
C ALA A 138 -2.35 -0.88 -1.31
N THR A 139 -2.47 0.23 -2.03
CA THR A 139 -1.92 0.40 -3.38
C THR A 139 -0.51 0.97 -3.34
N ILE A 140 0.24 0.75 -4.43
CA ILE A 140 1.59 1.30 -4.60
C ILE A 140 1.54 2.83 -4.48
N GLY A 141 0.71 3.51 -5.26
CA GLY A 141 0.60 4.98 -5.22
C GLY A 141 0.23 5.51 -3.85
N GLY A 142 -0.70 4.85 -3.13
CA GLY A 142 -1.06 5.22 -1.76
C GLY A 142 0.09 5.01 -0.78
N GLY A 143 0.82 3.90 -0.89
CA GLY A 143 2.01 3.61 -0.08
C GLY A 143 3.13 4.60 -0.28
N LEU A 144 3.37 5.04 -1.52
CA LEU A 144 4.36 6.06 -1.85
C LEU A 144 3.93 7.44 -1.36
N SER A 145 2.64 7.81 -1.52
CA SER A 145 2.11 9.10 -1.04
C SER A 145 2.15 9.23 0.47
N GLN A 146 1.97 8.15 1.21
CA GLN A 146 2.07 8.12 2.67
C GLN A 146 3.48 7.81 3.19
N ASN A 147 4.43 7.53 2.31
CA ASN A 147 5.74 7.01 2.66
C ASN A 147 5.66 5.87 3.69
N SER A 148 4.90 4.84 3.34
CA SER A 148 4.61 3.75 4.26
C SER A 148 5.87 2.95 4.64
N ILE A 149 5.86 2.40 5.85
CA ILE A 149 6.91 1.53 6.38
C ILE A 149 6.28 0.24 6.88
N PHE A 150 6.83 -0.90 6.51
CA PHE A 150 6.58 -2.20 7.13
C PHE A 150 7.48 -3.29 6.50
N TRP A 151 6.95 -4.10 5.56
CA TRP A 151 7.66 -5.25 5.01
C TRP A 151 8.89 -4.84 4.20
N GLY A 152 10.06 -5.27 4.63
CA GLY A 152 11.36 -4.93 4.03
C GLY A 152 12.04 -3.71 4.66
N SER A 153 11.33 -2.94 5.49
CA SER A 153 11.87 -1.67 6.02
C SER A 153 13.06 -1.84 6.95
N GLY A 154 13.25 -3.00 7.57
CA GLY A 154 14.37 -3.25 8.46
C GLY A 154 15.74 -3.19 7.77
N GLN A 155 15.78 -3.46 6.47
CA GLN A 155 17.00 -3.41 5.65
C GLN A 155 16.94 -2.36 4.55
N SER A 156 15.75 -2.11 4.00
CA SER A 156 15.59 -1.34 2.76
C SER A 156 14.96 0.04 2.97
N GLY A 157 14.71 0.44 4.22
CA GLY A 157 14.09 1.73 4.50
C GLY A 157 12.59 1.77 4.20
N THR A 158 12.09 2.94 3.91
CA THR A 158 10.66 3.21 3.66
C THR A 158 10.26 2.90 2.22
N ALA A 159 8.98 3.02 1.91
CA ALA A 159 8.50 2.91 0.53
C ALA A 159 9.19 3.93 -0.40
N ALA A 160 9.44 5.15 0.09
CA ALA A 160 10.10 6.22 -0.67
C ALA A 160 11.56 5.94 -1.00
N ASP A 161 12.27 5.15 -0.19
CA ASP A 161 13.66 4.76 -0.45
C ASP A 161 13.76 3.74 -1.59
N ASN A 162 12.65 3.10 -1.95
CA ASN A 162 12.58 1.99 -2.90
C ASN A 162 11.84 2.36 -4.19
N VAL A 163 12.05 3.58 -4.70
CA VAL A 163 11.43 4.09 -5.94
C VAL A 163 12.51 4.59 -6.87
N LEU A 164 12.44 4.20 -8.14
CA LEU A 164 13.35 4.65 -9.20
C LEU A 164 12.78 5.84 -9.96
N SER A 165 11.49 5.81 -10.27
CA SER A 165 10.78 6.92 -10.93
C SER A 165 9.29 6.88 -10.62
N VAL A 166 8.62 8.00 -10.84
CA VAL A 166 7.15 8.09 -10.85
C VAL A 166 6.70 8.89 -12.06
N SER A 167 5.55 8.49 -12.62
CA SER A 167 4.80 9.28 -13.58
C SER A 167 3.62 9.93 -12.83
N VAL A 168 3.51 11.24 -12.95
CA VAL A 168 2.57 12.07 -12.17
C VAL A 168 1.79 12.99 -13.09
N VAL A 169 0.48 13.03 -12.91
CA VAL A 169 -0.36 14.08 -13.50
C VAL A 169 -0.35 15.27 -12.55
N THR A 170 0.20 16.38 -13.03
CA THR A 170 0.32 17.65 -12.28
C THR A 170 -1.03 18.33 -12.10
N GLY A 171 -1.10 19.35 -11.23
CA GLY A 171 -2.30 20.17 -11.06
C GLY A 171 -2.78 20.92 -12.31
N LYS A 172 -1.96 20.96 -13.40
CA LYS A 172 -2.34 21.48 -14.72
C LYS A 172 -2.88 20.41 -15.68
N GLY A 173 -2.92 19.12 -15.25
CA GLY A 173 -3.29 18.01 -16.11
C GLY A 173 -2.21 17.63 -17.12
N GLU A 174 -0.95 17.95 -16.83
CA GLU A 174 0.21 17.57 -17.64
C GLU A 174 0.83 16.31 -17.04
N LEU A 175 1.22 15.36 -17.89
CA LEU A 175 2.00 14.20 -17.46
C LEU A 175 3.45 14.61 -17.29
N MET A 176 4.02 14.30 -16.14
CA MET A 176 5.43 14.50 -15.81
C MET A 176 6.04 13.17 -15.37
N GLU A 177 7.18 12.85 -15.95
CA GLU A 177 8.00 11.71 -15.54
C GLU A 177 9.23 12.18 -14.78
N THR A 178 9.69 11.39 -13.80
CA THR A 178 10.83 11.73 -12.94
C THR A 178 11.99 10.75 -13.12
N GLY A 179 13.16 11.09 -12.58
CA GLY A 179 14.36 10.26 -12.76
C GLY A 179 14.78 10.15 -14.22
N SER A 180 15.42 9.06 -14.59
CA SER A 180 15.85 8.83 -15.98
C SER A 180 14.69 8.66 -16.97
N ALA A 181 13.49 8.27 -16.50
CA ALA A 181 12.30 8.20 -17.33
C ALA A 181 11.91 9.56 -17.96
N SER A 182 12.34 10.68 -17.36
CA SER A 182 12.12 12.03 -17.90
C SER A 182 12.87 12.29 -19.20
N GLN A 183 13.80 11.43 -19.57
CA GLN A 183 14.60 11.57 -20.79
C GLN A 183 14.02 10.73 -21.92
N GLN A 184 14.00 11.31 -23.11
CA GLN A 184 13.49 10.62 -24.29
C GLN A 184 14.32 9.33 -24.56
N HIS A 185 13.64 8.21 -24.72
CA HIS A 185 14.22 6.89 -24.98
C HIS A 185 15.10 6.31 -23.85
N ALA A 186 15.05 6.87 -22.64
CA ALA A 186 15.77 6.30 -21.50
C ALA A 186 14.92 5.28 -20.73
N ALA A 187 15.57 4.25 -20.19
CA ALA A 187 14.92 3.31 -19.28
C ALA A 187 14.74 3.95 -17.87
N PRO A 188 13.68 3.58 -17.13
CA PRO A 188 13.26 4.27 -15.90
C PRO A 188 14.01 3.80 -14.64
N PHE A 189 15.27 3.37 -14.72
CA PHE A 189 15.95 2.68 -13.62
C PHE A 189 16.90 3.57 -12.77
N MET A 190 17.06 4.86 -13.12
CA MET A 190 17.89 5.78 -12.33
C MET A 190 17.03 6.89 -11.72
N ARG A 191 16.96 6.94 -10.38
CA ARG A 191 16.23 7.97 -9.65
C ARG A 191 16.93 9.33 -9.72
N HIS A 192 18.23 9.35 -9.44
CA HIS A 192 19.02 10.57 -9.29
C HIS A 192 19.60 11.02 -10.63
N PHE A 193 18.72 11.39 -11.55
CA PHE A 193 19.08 11.97 -12.84
C PHE A 193 18.84 13.48 -12.79
N GLY A 194 19.87 14.23 -12.37
CA GLY A 194 19.74 15.62 -11.97
C GLY A 194 19.21 15.76 -10.53
N PRO A 195 18.49 16.85 -10.19
CA PRO A 195 17.80 16.98 -8.91
C PRO A 195 16.79 15.85 -8.68
N ASP A 196 16.64 15.41 -7.44
CA ASP A 196 15.67 14.35 -7.09
C ASP A 196 14.22 14.85 -7.14
N LEU A 197 13.68 14.93 -8.35
CA LEU A 197 12.27 15.28 -8.57
C LEU A 197 11.32 14.15 -8.13
N THR A 198 11.78 12.89 -8.13
CA THR A 198 10.99 11.75 -7.62
C THR A 198 10.63 11.98 -6.16
N GLY A 199 11.58 12.44 -5.36
CA GLY A 199 11.39 12.73 -3.93
C GLY A 199 10.31 13.75 -3.62
N LEU A 200 10.00 14.68 -4.53
CA LEU A 200 8.92 15.67 -4.35
C LEU A 200 7.53 15.02 -4.25
N PHE A 201 7.34 13.88 -4.91
CA PHE A 201 6.05 13.19 -4.98
C PHE A 201 5.94 12.02 -4.00
N LEU A 202 6.89 11.86 -3.09
CA LEU A 202 6.92 10.80 -2.09
C LEU A 202 6.66 11.37 -0.69
N GLY A 203 5.73 10.78 0.05
CA GLY A 203 5.31 11.31 1.34
C GLY A 203 4.51 12.61 1.26
N ASP A 204 4.01 12.97 0.08
CA ASP A 204 3.27 14.19 -0.22
C ASP A 204 1.77 14.11 0.05
N CYS A 205 1.26 12.97 0.53
CA CYS A 205 -0.16 12.67 0.66
C CYS A 205 -0.98 12.87 -0.62
N GLY A 206 -0.31 12.87 -1.80
CA GLY A 206 -0.96 13.16 -3.09
C GLY A 206 -1.21 14.64 -3.37
N ALA A 207 -0.66 15.55 -2.55
CA ALA A 207 -0.91 16.98 -2.64
C ALA A 207 -0.23 17.65 -3.85
N LEU A 208 0.91 17.12 -4.31
CA LEU A 208 1.71 17.71 -5.37
C LEU A 208 1.35 17.20 -6.77
N GLY A 209 0.57 16.13 -6.85
CA GLY A 209 0.10 15.58 -8.12
C GLY A 209 -0.44 14.14 -7.95
N ILE A 210 -1.15 13.69 -8.97
CA ILE A 210 -1.73 12.34 -9.00
C ILE A 210 -0.71 11.38 -9.61
N LYS A 211 -0.13 10.49 -8.77
CA LYS A 211 0.74 9.42 -9.25
C LYS A 211 -0.08 8.44 -10.09
N VAL A 212 0.34 8.19 -11.30
CA VAL A 212 -0.32 7.26 -12.23
C VAL A 212 0.48 5.99 -12.43
N GLN A 213 1.82 6.08 -12.41
CA GLN A 213 2.72 4.92 -12.47
C GLN A 213 3.90 5.11 -11.52
N ALA A 214 4.52 4.00 -11.15
CA ALA A 214 5.77 3.98 -10.39
C ALA A 214 6.68 2.84 -10.89
N THR A 215 7.98 3.12 -10.95
CA THR A 215 9.02 2.11 -11.22
C THR A 215 9.78 1.82 -9.95
N LEU A 216 9.83 0.53 -9.59
CA LEU A 216 10.42 0.02 -8.35
C LEU A 216 11.57 -0.92 -8.67
N PRO A 217 12.65 -0.93 -7.87
CA PRO A 217 13.75 -1.87 -8.05
C PRO A 217 13.34 -3.30 -7.68
N LEU A 218 14.03 -4.28 -8.24
CA LEU A 218 13.84 -5.70 -7.95
C LEU A 218 15.08 -6.29 -7.29
N VAL A 219 14.87 -7.15 -6.29
CA VAL A 219 15.88 -7.97 -5.64
C VAL A 219 15.47 -9.44 -5.70
N PRO A 220 16.42 -10.39 -5.64
CA PRO A 220 16.07 -11.80 -5.55
C PRO A 220 15.24 -12.12 -4.31
N VAL A 221 14.33 -13.07 -4.43
CA VAL A 221 13.65 -13.66 -3.27
C VAL A 221 14.68 -14.50 -2.49
N ALA A 222 14.68 -14.37 -1.15
CA ALA A 222 15.56 -15.16 -0.31
C ALA A 222 15.27 -16.66 -0.45
N GLY A 223 16.32 -17.47 -0.57
CA GLY A 223 16.21 -18.93 -0.70
C GLY A 223 15.66 -19.63 0.55
N ALA A 224 15.75 -18.98 1.71
CA ALA A 224 15.17 -19.46 2.97
C ALA A 224 14.72 -18.27 3.83
N LYS A 225 13.71 -18.51 4.66
CA LYS A 225 13.19 -17.52 5.63
C LYS A 225 13.23 -18.12 7.03
N GLY A 226 13.74 -17.36 7.99
CA GLY A 226 13.72 -17.70 9.41
C GLY A 226 12.86 -16.69 10.19
N TYR A 227 12.16 -17.17 11.21
CA TYR A 227 11.32 -16.33 12.06
C TYR A 227 11.68 -16.59 13.52
N THR A 228 11.77 -15.52 14.29
CA THR A 228 11.99 -15.64 15.74
C THR A 228 11.16 -14.61 16.49
N SER A 229 10.78 -14.96 17.72
CA SER A 229 9.99 -14.09 18.58
C SER A 229 10.59 -14.06 19.98
N PHE A 230 10.66 -12.87 20.56
CA PHE A 230 11.12 -12.66 21.92
C PHE A 230 10.04 -11.96 22.74
N ALA A 231 9.99 -12.25 24.04
CA ALA A 231 9.10 -11.59 24.96
C ALA A 231 9.91 -10.84 26.03
N PHE A 232 9.50 -9.62 26.33
CA PHE A 232 10.13 -8.74 27.30
C PHE A 232 9.09 -8.32 28.35
N HIS A 233 9.55 -8.12 29.60
CA HIS A 233 8.69 -7.60 30.67
C HIS A 233 8.58 -6.08 30.65
N GLU A 234 9.57 -5.40 30.06
CA GLU A 234 9.68 -3.96 29.99
C GLU A 234 10.03 -3.50 28.58
N SER A 235 9.62 -2.30 28.22
CA SER A 235 9.91 -1.70 26.91
C SER A 235 11.40 -1.35 26.72
N GLY A 236 12.11 -0.96 27.78
CA GLY A 236 13.51 -0.55 27.70
C GLY A 236 14.45 -1.65 27.15
N PRO A 237 14.50 -2.85 27.74
CA PRO A 237 15.26 -3.97 27.19
C PRO A 237 14.83 -4.35 25.77
N MET A 238 13.53 -4.29 25.48
CA MET A 238 12.98 -4.52 24.16
C MET A 238 13.56 -3.58 23.11
N LEU A 239 13.49 -2.27 23.35
CA LEU A 239 13.99 -1.26 22.43
C LEU A 239 15.51 -1.36 22.21
N ARG A 240 16.27 -1.72 23.26
CA ARG A 240 17.72 -1.97 23.11
C ARG A 240 18.02 -3.17 22.22
N ALA A 241 17.27 -4.25 22.36
CA ALA A 241 17.42 -5.42 21.50
C ALA A 241 17.07 -5.10 20.04
N MET A 242 15.96 -4.38 19.81
CA MET A 242 15.60 -3.91 18.46
C MET A 242 16.69 -3.03 17.85
N ALA A 243 17.22 -2.08 18.62
CA ALA A 243 18.27 -1.19 18.17
C ALA A 243 19.55 -1.97 17.81
N GLN A 244 19.90 -3.01 18.56
CA GLN A 244 21.07 -3.85 18.25
C GLN A 244 20.86 -4.65 16.97
N ILE A 245 19.71 -5.31 16.83
CA ILE A 245 19.31 -6.06 15.62
C ILE A 245 19.38 -5.15 14.39
N SER A 246 18.85 -3.92 14.50
CA SER A 246 18.85 -2.95 13.42
C SER A 246 20.25 -2.49 13.05
N ARG A 247 21.14 -2.21 14.04
CA ARG A 247 22.54 -1.84 13.76
C ARG A 247 23.32 -2.91 13.01
N GLU A 248 23.01 -4.16 13.25
CA GLU A 248 23.68 -5.29 12.63
C GLU A 248 22.98 -5.75 11.34
N SER A 249 21.87 -5.07 10.95
CA SER A 249 21.08 -5.40 9.73
C SER A 249 20.70 -6.88 9.64
N LEU A 250 20.38 -7.51 10.77
CA LEU A 250 20.15 -8.95 10.87
C LEU A 250 18.81 -9.39 10.27
N THR A 251 17.83 -8.49 10.17
CA THR A 251 16.47 -8.84 9.76
C THR A 251 15.92 -7.90 8.72
N THR A 252 15.09 -8.43 7.83
CA THR A 252 14.30 -7.63 6.88
C THR A 252 13.17 -6.86 7.58
N GLU A 253 12.62 -7.43 8.65
CA GLU A 253 11.62 -6.79 9.52
C GLU A 253 11.96 -6.98 10.99
N CYS A 254 11.77 -5.90 11.76
CA CYS A 254 11.87 -5.91 13.21
C CYS A 254 10.80 -4.99 13.80
N PHE A 255 9.79 -5.56 14.43
CA PHE A 255 8.71 -4.79 15.03
C PHE A 255 8.24 -5.38 16.36
N GLY A 256 7.67 -4.53 17.22
CA GLY A 256 7.12 -4.91 18.50
C GLY A 256 5.60 -4.83 18.51
N PHE A 257 4.97 -5.71 19.26
CA PHE A 257 3.55 -5.63 19.56
C PHE A 257 3.33 -5.09 20.96
N ASP A 258 2.43 -4.14 21.09
CA ASP A 258 1.90 -3.67 22.36
C ASP A 258 1.13 -4.81 23.06
N PRO A 259 1.31 -5.03 24.39
CA PRO A 259 0.66 -6.13 25.11
C PRO A 259 -0.85 -6.07 25.08
N TYR A 260 -1.43 -4.86 25.16
CA TYR A 260 -2.89 -4.68 25.13
C TYR A 260 -3.45 -5.03 23.75
N LEU A 261 -2.84 -4.51 22.69
CA LEU A 261 -3.22 -4.84 21.31
C LEU A 261 -3.11 -6.34 21.05
N GLN A 262 -2.03 -6.96 21.51
CA GLN A 262 -1.85 -8.41 21.36
C GLN A 262 -2.93 -9.19 22.11
N GLN A 263 -3.27 -8.80 23.33
CA GLN A 263 -4.37 -9.42 24.08
C GLN A 263 -5.72 -9.28 23.37
N GLN A 264 -6.01 -8.11 22.76
CA GLN A 264 -7.26 -7.92 22.02
C GLN A 264 -7.30 -8.80 20.76
N ARG A 265 -6.20 -8.88 20.02
CA ARG A 265 -6.09 -9.76 18.84
C ARG A 265 -6.21 -11.24 19.17
N MET A 266 -5.73 -11.64 20.34
CA MET A 266 -5.75 -13.04 20.80
C MET A 266 -7.05 -13.41 21.55
N LYS A 267 -7.97 -12.46 21.78
CA LYS A 267 -9.29 -12.77 22.32
C LYS A 267 -10.03 -13.64 21.32
N ARG A 268 -10.38 -14.85 21.78
CA ARG A 268 -11.21 -15.76 20.98
C ARG A 268 -12.61 -15.19 20.83
N ALA A 269 -13.07 -15.03 19.61
CA ALA A 269 -14.45 -14.64 19.34
C ALA A 269 -15.43 -15.75 19.70
N SER A 270 -15.12 -16.99 19.34
CA SER A 270 -15.86 -18.21 19.73
C SER A 270 -15.09 -19.46 19.27
N LEU A 271 -15.33 -20.62 19.89
CA LEU A 271 -14.78 -21.90 19.43
C LEU A 271 -15.24 -22.26 18.00
N ALA A 272 -16.44 -21.84 17.62
CA ALA A 272 -16.96 -22.06 16.27
C ALA A 272 -16.21 -21.22 15.21
N ALA A 273 -15.90 -19.95 15.51
CA ALA A 273 -15.09 -19.10 14.63
C ALA A 273 -13.66 -19.62 14.50
N ASP A 274 -13.06 -20.09 15.60
CA ASP A 274 -11.73 -20.73 15.59
C ASP A 274 -11.72 -21.99 14.71
N ALA A 275 -12.75 -22.84 14.82
CA ALA A 275 -12.89 -24.06 14.01
C ALA A 275 -13.07 -23.73 12.50
N GLN A 276 -13.80 -22.67 12.18
CA GLN A 276 -13.99 -22.23 10.81
C GLN A 276 -12.70 -21.68 10.20
N GLN A 277 -11.91 -20.87 10.95
CA GLN A 277 -10.61 -20.41 10.53
C GLN A 277 -9.61 -21.54 10.35
N LEU A 278 -9.57 -22.49 11.30
CA LEU A 278 -8.77 -23.72 11.22
C LEU A 278 -9.07 -24.54 9.96
N SER A 279 -10.35 -24.71 9.65
CA SER A 279 -10.77 -25.44 8.44
C SER A 279 -10.29 -24.74 7.18
N GLY A 280 -10.35 -23.40 7.12
CA GLY A 280 -9.86 -22.60 6.00
C GLY A 280 -8.34 -22.72 5.79
N VAL A 281 -7.56 -22.65 6.87
CA VAL A 281 -6.08 -22.79 6.80
C VAL A 281 -5.69 -24.21 6.39
N VAL A 282 -6.35 -25.24 6.94
CA VAL A 282 -6.09 -26.63 6.59
C VAL A 282 -6.50 -26.96 5.14
N GLN A 283 -7.54 -26.30 4.62
CA GLN A 283 -7.96 -26.49 3.23
C GLN A 283 -7.00 -25.87 2.19
N GLN A 284 -6.27 -24.83 2.55
CA GLN A 284 -5.30 -24.17 1.66
C GLN A 284 -3.98 -24.96 1.49
N GLU A 285 -3.69 -25.90 2.39
CA GLU A 285 -2.47 -26.70 2.31
C GLU A 285 -2.60 -27.84 1.29
N SER A 286 -1.58 -27.99 0.45
CA SER A 286 -1.48 -29.10 -0.50
C SER A 286 -0.89 -30.35 0.19
N GLY A 287 -1.68 -31.41 0.30
CA GLY A 287 -1.28 -32.74 0.80
C GLY A 287 -1.76 -33.06 2.22
N ILE A 288 -2.20 -34.29 2.42
CA ILE A 288 -2.80 -34.76 3.67
C ILE A 288 -1.82 -34.68 4.87
N VAL A 289 -0.53 -34.96 4.64
CA VAL A 289 0.49 -34.94 5.70
C VAL A 289 0.74 -33.49 6.20
N ASN A 290 0.75 -32.52 5.29
CA ASN A 290 0.90 -31.10 5.65
C ASN A 290 -0.33 -30.58 6.40
N LYS A 291 -1.53 -30.99 5.99
CA LYS A 291 -2.79 -30.65 6.67
C LYS A 291 -2.80 -31.16 8.13
N ILE A 292 -2.35 -32.38 8.35
CA ILE A 292 -2.26 -32.97 9.70
C ILE A 292 -1.18 -32.27 10.54
N LYS A 293 0.01 -31.99 9.97
CA LYS A 293 1.08 -31.27 10.67
C LYS A 293 0.67 -29.85 11.08
N GLN A 294 0.04 -29.10 10.19
CA GLN A 294 -0.46 -27.76 10.49
C GLN A 294 -1.59 -27.77 11.52
N GLY A 295 -2.55 -28.68 11.38
CA GLY A 295 -3.62 -28.85 12.35
C GLY A 295 -3.09 -29.20 13.77
N ALA A 296 -2.13 -30.10 13.87
CA ALA A 296 -1.48 -30.46 15.14
C ALA A 296 -0.66 -29.31 15.71
N LYS A 297 0.10 -28.57 14.90
CA LYS A 297 0.90 -27.41 15.34
C LYS A 297 0.01 -26.29 15.90
N ILE A 298 -1.13 -26.01 15.28
CA ILE A 298 -2.08 -24.99 15.73
C ILE A 298 -2.81 -25.45 17.00
N ALA A 299 -3.22 -26.71 17.08
CA ALA A 299 -3.86 -27.27 18.27
C ALA A 299 -2.94 -27.28 19.51
N LEU A 300 -1.65 -27.55 19.32
CA LEU A 300 -0.64 -27.55 20.39
C LEU A 300 -0.21 -26.14 20.81
N SER A 301 -0.31 -25.13 19.95
CA SER A 301 0.04 -23.74 20.28
C SER A 301 -1.08 -22.97 21.02
N GLY A 302 -2.29 -23.54 21.11
CA GLY A 302 -3.48 -22.83 21.55
C GLY A 302 -3.61 -22.44 23.04
N PRO A 303 -3.19 -23.20 24.04
CA PRO A 303 -3.46 -22.85 25.47
C PRO A 303 -2.34 -22.10 26.18
N SER A 304 -1.08 -22.22 25.76
CA SER A 304 0.07 -21.73 26.55
C SER A 304 0.34 -20.22 26.43
N PHE A 305 -0.35 -19.52 25.56
CA PHE A 305 -0.16 -18.07 25.36
C PHE A 305 -0.95 -17.18 26.36
N HIS A 306 -1.82 -17.73 27.17
CA HIS A 306 -2.84 -16.98 27.93
C HIS A 306 -2.40 -16.48 29.31
N GLY A 307 -1.17 -16.71 29.76
CA GLY A 307 -0.82 -16.51 31.18
C GLY A 307 0.22 -15.44 31.50
N ARG A 308 0.86 -14.81 30.55
CA ARG A 308 1.94 -13.85 30.86
C ARG A 308 1.81 -12.56 30.05
N ARG A 309 1.80 -11.41 30.75
CA ARG A 309 1.98 -10.09 30.15
C ARG A 309 3.38 -10.05 29.52
N ARG A 310 3.48 -10.27 28.21
CA ARG A 310 4.75 -10.26 27.49
C ARG A 310 4.63 -9.32 26.30
N VAL A 311 5.59 -8.40 26.16
CA VAL A 311 5.82 -7.67 24.93
C VAL A 311 6.58 -8.63 24.02
N GLY A 312 6.08 -8.89 22.82
CA GLY A 312 6.69 -9.86 21.92
C GLY A 312 7.14 -9.23 20.60
N TYR A 313 8.25 -9.72 20.08
CA TYR A 313 8.69 -9.45 18.71
C TYR A 313 8.35 -10.61 17.81
N VAL A 314 7.94 -10.32 16.60
CA VAL A 314 7.77 -11.31 15.53
C VAL A 314 8.67 -10.89 14.38
N TYR A 315 9.57 -11.77 13.96
CA TYR A 315 10.36 -11.61 12.75
C TYR A 315 9.70 -12.37 11.60
N HIS A 316 9.66 -11.78 10.45
CA HIS A 316 9.22 -12.42 9.20
C HIS A 316 10.36 -12.50 8.19
#